data_d06ea29be0984bdb2e9c8cf3d7343ad0
#
_entry.id   d06ea29be0984bdb2e9c8cf3d7343ad0
#
_cell.length_a   1.000
_cell.length_b   1.000
_cell.length_c   1.000
_cell.angle_alpha   90.00
_cell.angle_beta   90.00
_cell.angle_gamma   90.00
#
_symmetry.space_group_name_H-M   'P 1'
#
loop_
_entity.id
_entity.type
_entity.pdbx_description
1 polymer ?
#
loop_
_entity_poly.entity_id
_entity_poly.type
_entity_poly.pdbx_seq_one_letter_code
_entity_poly.pdbx_strand_id
1 'polypeptide(L)'
;MLIPNIAIGYEDTYHMMSASVENPLDCLLWQQAFAAKYDGIGTFGKHEWDQLLGHCQVSLSLSRCTGHFGFCWLTMTKAVSDWPAIAFSEELLAAYPEAKVILPSRDVDSWHASVLMTVYWRVKDPELKVASYVDWAANMYYPMLKKFFETFFEDDFPNRGKAIYHEHYSKIRRLVRQDKLLEYNVRQGWGPICEFLGVPKPSEDFPRSNNIDNFVSRCRSRNRRQIGNGLFRYLILGYCLSVAISVVVSLLYR
;
A
#
# COMPACT_ATOMS: atom_id res chain seq x y z
N MET A 1 -6.34 -3.76 8.24
CA MET A 1 -6.12 -3.42 9.66
C MET A 1 -4.64 -3.52 9.92
N LEU A 2 -3.99 -2.41 10.24
CA LEU A 2 -2.58 -2.40 10.60
C LEU A 2 -2.44 -2.95 12.02
N ILE A 3 -1.72 -4.04 12.15
CA ILE A 3 -1.13 -4.41 13.43
C ILE A 3 0.04 -3.44 13.60
N PRO A 4 0.16 -2.68 14.69
CA PRO A 4 1.31 -1.80 14.89
C PRO A 4 2.57 -2.66 15.02
N ASN A 5 3.29 -2.80 13.93
CA ASN A 5 4.47 -3.66 13.87
C ASN A 5 5.62 -3.15 14.73
N ILE A 6 5.68 -1.84 14.97
CA ILE A 6 6.67 -1.21 15.85
C ILE A 6 6.64 -1.84 17.26
N ALA A 7 5.45 -2.15 17.79
CA ALA A 7 5.31 -2.74 19.11
C ALA A 7 5.83 -4.19 19.22
N ILE A 8 5.94 -4.90 18.08
CA ILE A 8 6.42 -6.30 18.04
C ILE A 8 7.79 -6.44 17.34
N GLY A 9 8.51 -5.33 17.16
CA GLY A 9 9.88 -5.35 16.62
C GLY A 9 9.98 -5.47 15.09
N TYR A 10 8.86 -5.34 14.37
CA TYR A 10 8.86 -5.18 12.90
C TYR A 10 8.90 -3.69 12.59
N GLU A 11 10.07 -3.16 12.26
CA GLU A 11 10.28 -1.74 12.08
C GLU A 11 9.51 -1.15 10.91
N ASP A 12 9.20 -1.95 9.84
CA ASP A 12 8.46 -1.48 8.67
C ASP A 12 7.50 -2.54 8.11
N THR A 13 6.21 -2.22 8.06
CA THR A 13 5.24 -2.96 7.26
C THR A 13 4.92 -2.19 6.00
N TYR A 14 5.18 -2.81 4.85
CA TYR A 14 4.71 -2.26 3.60
C TYR A 14 3.17 -2.31 3.52
N HIS A 15 2.58 -1.16 3.29
CA HIS A 15 1.14 -0.96 3.30
C HIS A 15 0.76 0.00 2.18
N MET A 16 -0.51 0.02 1.75
CA MET A 16 -0.97 0.94 0.71
C MET A 16 -0.59 2.41 0.95
N MET A 17 -0.41 2.82 2.21
CA MET A 17 0.03 4.18 2.54
C MET A 17 1.47 4.42 2.12
N SER A 18 2.33 3.39 2.18
CA SER A 18 3.71 3.48 1.69
C SER A 18 3.73 3.85 0.21
N ALA A 19 2.98 3.13 -0.63
CA ALA A 19 2.87 3.46 -2.05
C ALA A 19 2.14 4.78 -2.32
N SER A 20 1.09 5.10 -1.55
CA SER A 20 0.23 6.24 -1.91
C SER A 20 0.70 7.59 -1.34
N VAL A 21 1.50 7.58 -0.26
CA VAL A 21 1.88 8.79 0.50
C VAL A 21 3.38 8.94 0.64
N GLU A 22 4.06 7.87 1.07
CA GLU A 22 5.48 7.91 1.44
C GLU A 22 6.37 7.84 0.20
N ASN A 23 6.09 6.88 -0.68
CA ASN A 23 6.82 6.69 -1.94
C ASN A 23 5.86 6.44 -3.12
N PRO A 24 5.27 7.49 -3.72
CA PRO A 24 4.33 7.33 -4.83
C PRO A 24 4.90 6.63 -6.07
N LEU A 25 6.23 6.58 -6.23
CA LEU A 25 6.87 5.84 -7.33
C LEU A 25 6.62 4.34 -7.27
N ASP A 26 6.37 3.77 -6.09
CA ASP A 26 6.01 2.37 -5.93
C ASP A 26 4.72 2.00 -6.66
N CYS A 27 3.82 2.98 -6.86
CA CYS A 27 2.63 2.74 -7.67
C CYS A 27 2.95 2.30 -9.09
N LEU A 28 4.09 2.71 -9.65
CA LEU A 28 4.53 2.28 -10.99
C LEU A 28 4.99 0.81 -10.97
N LEU A 29 5.70 0.38 -9.92
CA LEU A 29 6.10 -1.01 -9.76
C LEU A 29 4.88 -1.91 -9.56
N TRP A 30 3.90 -1.49 -8.76
CA TRP A 30 2.63 -2.20 -8.63
C TRP A 30 1.87 -2.28 -9.96
N GLN A 31 1.84 -1.22 -10.76
CA GLN A 31 1.23 -1.24 -12.09
C GLN A 31 1.95 -2.23 -13.02
N GLN A 32 3.27 -2.33 -12.96
CA GLN A 32 4.04 -3.34 -13.70
C GLN A 32 3.69 -4.76 -13.24
N ALA A 33 3.56 -4.98 -11.92
CA ALA A 33 3.11 -6.26 -11.38
C ALA A 33 1.72 -6.64 -11.89
N PHE A 34 0.76 -5.70 -11.90
CA PHE A 34 -0.57 -5.91 -12.47
C PHE A 34 -0.52 -6.22 -13.96
N ALA A 35 0.29 -5.50 -14.75
CA ALA A 35 0.45 -5.72 -16.18
C ALA A 35 1.04 -7.12 -16.45
N ALA A 36 2.05 -7.53 -15.69
CA ALA A 36 2.63 -8.86 -15.83
C ALA A 36 1.63 -9.98 -15.50
N LYS A 37 0.89 -9.84 -14.39
CA LYS A 37 -0.05 -10.89 -13.93
C LYS A 37 -1.32 -11.00 -14.78
N TYR A 38 -1.95 -9.87 -15.09
CA TYR A 38 -3.30 -9.86 -15.66
C TYR A 38 -3.36 -9.52 -17.14
N ASP A 39 -2.35 -8.80 -17.66
CA ASP A 39 -2.31 -8.41 -19.07
C ASP A 39 -1.25 -9.22 -19.86
N GLY A 40 -0.40 -10.01 -19.18
CA GLY A 40 0.69 -10.78 -19.81
C GLY A 40 1.81 -9.88 -20.37
N ILE A 41 1.94 -8.65 -19.86
CA ILE A 41 2.92 -7.66 -20.33
C ILE A 41 4.12 -7.62 -19.37
N GLY A 42 5.29 -8.06 -19.85
CA GLY A 42 6.51 -8.12 -19.06
C GLY A 42 6.54 -9.29 -18.08
N THR A 43 7.48 -9.22 -17.12
CA THR A 43 7.65 -10.20 -16.04
C THR A 43 7.81 -9.45 -14.72
N PHE A 44 7.34 -10.04 -13.62
CA PHE A 44 7.50 -9.49 -12.29
C PHE A 44 7.79 -10.63 -11.31
N GLY A 45 9.05 -10.77 -10.95
CA GLY A 45 9.53 -11.88 -10.15
C GLY A 45 10.14 -11.42 -8.82
N LYS A 46 10.95 -12.30 -8.20
CA LYS A 46 11.56 -12.04 -6.89
C LYS A 46 12.41 -10.76 -6.87
N HIS A 47 13.13 -10.48 -7.96
CA HIS A 47 13.99 -9.29 -8.05
C HIS A 47 13.15 -8.00 -7.94
N GLU A 48 12.06 -7.91 -8.69
CA GLU A 48 11.16 -6.76 -8.67
C GLU A 48 10.41 -6.67 -7.34
N TRP A 49 10.04 -7.81 -6.73
CA TRP A 49 9.50 -7.83 -5.36
C TRP A 49 10.51 -7.32 -4.34
N ASP A 50 11.79 -7.72 -4.44
CA ASP A 50 12.86 -7.23 -3.56
C ASP A 50 13.09 -5.73 -3.76
N GLN A 51 12.96 -5.22 -4.99
CA GLN A 51 13.03 -3.78 -5.27
C GLN A 51 11.84 -3.02 -4.67
N LEU A 52 10.62 -3.51 -4.86
CA LEU A 52 9.40 -2.88 -4.39
C LEU A 52 9.29 -2.89 -2.85
N LEU A 53 9.60 -4.02 -2.23
CA LEU A 53 9.49 -4.21 -0.79
C LEU A 53 10.81 -3.90 -0.06
N GLY A 54 11.91 -3.71 -0.81
CA GLY A 54 13.27 -3.59 -0.30
C GLY A 54 13.60 -2.27 0.35
N HIS A 55 13.02 -1.17 -0.11
CA HIS A 55 13.27 0.16 0.46
C HIS A 55 12.60 0.37 1.82
N CYS A 56 11.69 -0.49 2.24
CA CYS A 56 11.26 -0.58 3.65
C CYS A 56 12.43 -0.94 4.59
N GLN A 57 13.66 -1.17 4.05
CA GLN A 57 14.85 -1.52 4.83
C GLN A 57 15.76 -0.34 5.16
N VAL A 58 15.61 0.81 4.52
CA VAL A 58 16.56 1.91 4.65
C VAL A 58 15.95 3.09 5.40
N SER A 59 15.58 2.87 6.65
CA SER A 59 15.78 3.91 7.65
C SER A 59 17.16 3.66 8.25
N LEU A 60 18.17 4.32 7.72
CA LEU A 60 19.45 4.53 8.41
C LEU A 60 19.18 5.40 9.64
N SER A 61 18.56 4.82 10.65
CA SER A 61 18.66 5.29 12.00
C SER A 61 20.11 5.06 12.41
N LEU A 62 20.92 6.12 12.26
CA LEU A 62 22.21 6.25 12.95
C LEU A 62 21.94 6.31 14.46
N SER A 63 21.46 5.22 15.04
CA SER A 63 21.53 4.97 16.45
C SER A 63 22.97 4.66 16.75
N ARG A 64 23.63 5.58 17.46
CA ARG A 64 24.94 5.43 18.07
C ARG A 64 25.02 4.09 18.80
N CYS A 65 25.53 3.06 18.12
CA CYS A 65 26.12 1.93 18.80
C CYS A 65 27.56 2.29 19.11
N THR A 66 27.79 2.74 20.34
CA THR A 66 29.12 2.85 20.92
C THR A 66 29.76 1.48 21.00
N GLY A 67 30.79 1.25 20.17
CA GLY A 67 31.86 0.31 20.38
C GLY A 67 31.47 -1.16 20.33
N HIS A 68 31.61 -1.77 19.18
CA HIS A 68 32.31 -3.02 18.86
C HIS A 68 32.11 -3.33 17.38
N PHE A 69 33.17 -3.58 16.64
CA PHE A 69 33.12 -4.13 15.29
C PHE A 69 32.54 -5.56 15.37
N GLY A 70 31.21 -5.66 15.28
CA GLY A 70 30.48 -6.89 15.12
C GLY A 70 29.62 -6.75 13.87
N PHE A 71 29.80 -7.63 12.90
CA PHE A 71 28.88 -7.81 11.77
C PHE A 71 27.51 -8.10 12.36
N CYS A 72 26.66 -7.08 12.47
CA CYS A 72 25.28 -7.25 12.85
C CYS A 72 24.55 -7.79 11.62
N TRP A 73 24.29 -9.08 11.59
CA TRP A 73 23.26 -9.68 10.75
C TRP A 73 21.92 -9.12 11.23
N LEU A 74 21.55 -7.95 10.76
CA LEU A 74 20.18 -7.48 10.90
C LEU A 74 19.29 -8.38 10.04
N THR A 75 18.69 -9.36 10.68
CA THR A 75 17.51 -10.05 10.15
C THR A 75 16.39 -9.02 10.09
N MET A 76 16.32 -8.31 8.97
CA MET A 76 15.25 -7.37 8.72
C MET A 76 13.99 -8.15 8.43
N THR A 77 13.14 -8.26 9.44
CA THR A 77 11.81 -8.84 9.32
C THR A 77 10.91 -7.83 8.62
N LYS A 78 10.64 -8.10 7.34
CA LYS A 78 9.71 -7.32 6.54
C LYS A 78 8.34 -7.94 6.61
N ALA A 79 7.32 -7.11 6.67
CA ALA A 79 5.95 -7.54 6.49
C ALA A 79 5.31 -6.73 5.36
N VAL A 80 4.42 -7.36 4.59
CA VAL A 80 3.58 -6.70 3.61
C VAL A 80 2.12 -6.97 3.97
N SER A 81 1.29 -5.95 3.87
CA SER A 81 -0.11 -6.06 4.24
C SER A 81 -1.03 -5.27 3.32
N ASP A 82 -2.32 -5.64 3.34
CA ASP A 82 -3.40 -4.92 2.67
C ASP A 82 -3.30 -4.99 1.12
N TRP A 83 -4.09 -4.17 0.46
CA TRP A 83 -4.00 -4.04 -0.98
C TRP A 83 -2.81 -3.11 -1.35
N PRO A 84 -2.18 -3.23 -2.52
CA PRO A 84 -2.49 -4.18 -3.58
C PRO A 84 -1.90 -5.58 -3.38
N ALA A 85 -1.12 -5.81 -2.31
CA ALA A 85 -0.37 -7.05 -2.09
C ALA A 85 -1.26 -8.32 -2.08
N ILE A 86 -2.50 -8.22 -1.58
CA ILE A 86 -3.43 -9.36 -1.57
C ILE A 86 -3.72 -9.93 -2.96
N ALA A 87 -3.64 -9.11 -4.01
CA ALA A 87 -3.82 -9.56 -5.39
C ALA A 87 -2.66 -10.44 -5.89
N PHE A 88 -1.52 -10.42 -5.20
CA PHE A 88 -0.29 -11.12 -5.56
C PHE A 88 0.15 -12.16 -4.53
N SER A 89 -0.80 -12.69 -3.74
CA SER A 89 -0.48 -13.62 -2.67
C SER A 89 0.26 -14.87 -3.15
N GLU A 90 -0.05 -15.42 -4.33
CA GLU A 90 0.64 -16.58 -4.89
C GLU A 90 2.06 -16.25 -5.30
N GLU A 91 2.26 -15.13 -5.98
CA GLU A 91 3.55 -14.66 -6.45
C GLU A 91 4.46 -14.31 -5.27
N LEU A 92 3.91 -13.68 -4.23
CA LEU A 92 4.63 -13.36 -3.01
C LEU A 92 5.02 -14.62 -2.24
N LEU A 93 4.12 -15.62 -2.13
CA LEU A 93 4.43 -16.89 -1.50
C LEU A 93 5.49 -17.68 -2.30
N ALA A 94 5.45 -17.62 -3.63
CA ALA A 94 6.47 -18.23 -4.48
C ALA A 94 7.83 -17.53 -4.34
N ALA A 95 7.85 -16.19 -4.24
CA ALA A 95 9.07 -15.40 -4.06
C ALA A 95 9.66 -15.56 -2.66
N TYR A 96 8.81 -15.77 -1.63
CA TYR A 96 9.19 -15.85 -0.23
C TYR A 96 8.58 -17.10 0.45
N PRO A 97 9.05 -18.32 0.12
CA PRO A 97 8.45 -19.58 0.60
C PRO A 97 8.58 -19.78 2.12
N GLU A 98 9.49 -19.05 2.76
CA GLU A 98 9.68 -19.07 4.21
C GLU A 98 8.81 -18.04 4.97
N ALA A 99 8.01 -17.24 4.26
CA ALA A 99 7.18 -16.23 4.88
C ALA A 99 6.10 -16.85 5.77
N LYS A 100 5.90 -16.26 6.94
CA LYS A 100 4.76 -16.54 7.81
C LYS A 100 3.56 -15.70 7.38
N VAL A 101 2.40 -16.31 7.30
CA VAL A 101 1.15 -15.68 6.85
C VAL A 101 0.19 -15.53 8.02
N ILE A 102 -0.27 -14.30 8.26
CA ILE A 102 -1.33 -14.02 9.23
C ILE A 102 -2.59 -13.69 8.44
N LEU A 103 -3.61 -14.53 8.57
CA LEU A 103 -4.89 -14.42 7.88
C LEU A 103 -5.93 -13.88 8.89
N PRO A 104 -6.27 -12.58 8.82
CA PRO A 104 -7.20 -11.98 9.79
C PRO A 104 -8.62 -12.49 9.58
N SER A 105 -9.20 -13.17 10.57
CA SER A 105 -10.61 -13.54 10.52
C SER A 105 -11.50 -12.38 10.93
N ARG A 106 -12.48 -12.04 10.09
CA ARG A 106 -13.46 -11.00 10.32
C ARG A 106 -14.80 -11.44 9.75
N ASP A 107 -15.88 -10.95 10.32
CA ASP A 107 -17.22 -11.07 9.75
C ASP A 107 -17.24 -10.45 8.34
N VAL A 108 -17.66 -11.25 7.35
CA VAL A 108 -17.57 -10.87 5.94
C VAL A 108 -18.50 -9.71 5.58
N ASP A 109 -19.64 -9.60 6.23
CA ASP A 109 -20.61 -8.52 5.97
C ASP A 109 -20.06 -7.19 6.49
N SER A 110 -19.52 -7.19 7.70
CA SER A 110 -18.84 -6.03 8.27
C SER A 110 -17.59 -5.63 7.48
N TRP A 111 -16.82 -6.60 6.96
CA TRP A 111 -15.69 -6.32 6.09
C TRP A 111 -16.14 -5.67 4.79
N HIS A 112 -17.14 -6.26 4.11
CA HIS A 112 -17.67 -5.77 2.84
C HIS A 112 -18.20 -4.34 2.96
N ALA A 113 -19.03 -4.08 3.99
CA ALA A 113 -19.56 -2.74 4.26
C ALA A 113 -18.43 -1.72 4.51
N SER A 114 -17.39 -2.12 5.26
CA SER A 114 -16.25 -1.26 5.53
C SER A 114 -15.47 -0.91 4.25
N VAL A 115 -15.23 -1.88 3.35
CA VAL A 115 -14.53 -1.64 2.08
C VAL A 115 -15.36 -0.75 1.14
N LEU A 116 -16.69 -0.96 1.08
CA LEU A 116 -17.59 -0.09 0.32
C LEU A 116 -17.47 1.38 0.73
N MET A 117 -17.43 1.64 2.05
CA MET A 117 -17.33 3.00 2.58
C MET A 117 -15.91 3.59 2.56
N THR A 118 -14.89 2.81 2.26
CA THR A 118 -13.49 3.26 2.29
C THR A 118 -12.80 3.10 0.93
N VAL A 119 -12.16 1.97 0.68
CA VAL A 119 -11.30 1.79 -0.50
C VAL A 119 -12.10 1.76 -1.82
N TYR A 120 -13.29 1.14 -1.82
CA TYR A 120 -14.16 1.14 -2.99
C TYR A 120 -14.75 2.53 -3.26
N TRP A 121 -15.20 3.23 -2.20
CA TRP A 121 -15.57 4.65 -2.33
C TRP A 121 -14.41 5.46 -2.91
N ARG A 122 -13.17 5.18 -2.47
CA ARG A 122 -11.98 5.92 -2.92
C ARG A 122 -11.73 5.80 -4.43
N VAL A 123 -11.94 4.64 -5.04
CA VAL A 123 -11.78 4.46 -6.49
C VAL A 123 -12.88 5.16 -7.29
N LYS A 124 -14.04 5.33 -6.71
CA LYS A 124 -15.18 6.05 -7.33
C LYS A 124 -15.18 7.56 -7.04
N ASP A 125 -14.26 8.05 -6.20
CA ASP A 125 -14.19 9.46 -5.78
C ASP A 125 -13.80 10.38 -6.95
N PRO A 126 -14.71 11.30 -7.40
CA PRO A 126 -14.41 12.22 -8.49
C PRO A 126 -13.29 13.22 -8.16
N GLU A 127 -13.12 13.59 -6.87
CA GLU A 127 -12.02 14.48 -6.46
C GLU A 127 -10.66 13.79 -6.67
N LEU A 128 -10.54 12.47 -6.42
CA LEU A 128 -9.31 11.72 -6.71
C LEU A 128 -9.04 11.67 -8.22
N LYS A 129 -10.08 11.43 -9.02
CA LYS A 129 -9.95 11.41 -10.47
C LYS A 129 -9.48 12.76 -11.00
N VAL A 130 -10.01 13.87 -10.48
CA VAL A 130 -9.53 15.22 -10.85
C VAL A 130 -8.09 15.43 -10.38
N ALA A 131 -7.77 15.05 -9.15
CA ALA A 131 -6.40 15.15 -8.63
C ALA A 131 -5.39 14.39 -9.51
N SER A 132 -5.78 13.24 -10.07
CA SER A 132 -4.90 12.43 -10.92
C SER A 132 -4.50 13.11 -12.25
N TYR A 133 -5.20 14.15 -12.68
CA TYR A 133 -4.82 14.92 -13.88
C TYR A 133 -3.83 16.06 -13.58
N VAL A 134 -3.77 16.53 -12.34
CA VAL A 134 -3.01 17.74 -11.99
C VAL A 134 -1.88 17.51 -10.98
N ASP A 135 -1.88 16.34 -10.32
CA ASP A 135 -0.88 15.96 -9.31
C ASP A 135 -0.20 14.65 -9.71
N TRP A 136 1.13 14.66 -9.72
CA TRP A 136 1.95 13.52 -10.17
C TRP A 136 1.77 12.26 -9.32
N ALA A 137 1.63 12.42 -7.99
CA ALA A 137 1.45 11.27 -7.09
C ALA A 137 0.05 10.67 -7.24
N ALA A 138 -0.98 11.50 -7.35
CA ALA A 138 -2.34 11.05 -7.63
C ALA A 138 -2.46 10.40 -9.02
N ASN A 139 -1.69 10.89 -10.01
CA ASN A 139 -1.61 10.31 -11.36
C ASN A 139 -1.07 8.87 -11.36
N MET A 140 -0.13 8.55 -10.50
CA MET A 140 0.38 7.18 -10.36
C MET A 140 -0.52 6.30 -9.49
N TYR A 141 -1.10 6.87 -8.42
CA TYR A 141 -1.92 6.13 -7.47
C TYR A 141 -3.29 5.71 -8.01
N TYR A 142 -3.99 6.61 -8.70
CA TYR A 142 -5.36 6.36 -9.17
C TYR A 142 -5.46 5.19 -10.17
N PRO A 143 -4.60 5.08 -11.20
CA PRO A 143 -4.61 3.93 -12.11
C PRO A 143 -4.32 2.60 -11.40
N MET A 144 -3.39 2.57 -10.43
CA MET A 144 -3.09 1.39 -9.63
C MET A 144 -4.31 0.94 -8.83
N LEU A 145 -4.97 1.86 -8.12
CA LEU A 145 -6.18 1.57 -7.36
C LEU A 145 -7.31 1.07 -8.26
N LYS A 146 -7.50 1.71 -9.41
CA LYS A 146 -8.49 1.31 -10.40
C LYS A 146 -8.22 -0.09 -10.93
N LYS A 147 -6.99 -0.38 -11.37
CA LYS A 147 -6.57 -1.68 -11.87
C LYS A 147 -6.78 -2.79 -10.83
N PHE A 148 -6.52 -2.52 -9.56
CA PHE A 148 -6.79 -3.46 -8.47
C PHE A 148 -8.26 -3.90 -8.42
N PHE A 149 -9.20 -2.95 -8.48
CA PHE A 149 -10.63 -3.30 -8.47
C PHE A 149 -11.09 -3.95 -9.78
N GLU A 150 -10.57 -3.52 -10.92
CA GLU A 150 -10.88 -4.11 -12.23
C GLU A 150 -10.41 -5.58 -12.34
N THR A 151 -9.26 -5.91 -11.75
CA THR A 151 -8.67 -7.24 -11.89
C THR A 151 -9.00 -8.16 -10.73
N PHE A 152 -8.74 -7.75 -9.49
CA PHE A 152 -8.92 -8.61 -8.32
C PHE A 152 -10.40 -8.80 -7.95
N PHE A 153 -11.23 -7.77 -8.14
CA PHE A 153 -12.67 -7.81 -7.88
C PHE A 153 -13.53 -7.82 -9.16
N GLU A 154 -12.91 -8.01 -10.32
CA GLU A 154 -13.60 -8.12 -11.62
C GLU A 154 -14.53 -6.91 -11.89
N ASP A 155 -14.12 -5.71 -11.43
CA ASP A 155 -14.86 -4.44 -11.46
C ASP A 155 -16.27 -4.48 -10.82
N ASP A 156 -16.60 -5.56 -10.10
CA ASP A 156 -17.91 -5.73 -9.45
C ASP A 156 -17.77 -6.07 -7.95
N PHE A 157 -17.04 -5.24 -7.22
CA PHE A 157 -16.89 -5.42 -5.77
C PHE A 157 -18.23 -5.48 -5.02
N PRO A 158 -19.26 -4.63 -5.31
CA PRO A 158 -20.52 -4.66 -4.56
C PRO A 158 -21.21 -6.03 -4.56
N ASN A 159 -21.19 -6.74 -5.69
CA ASN A 159 -21.89 -8.02 -5.81
C ASN A 159 -20.96 -9.22 -5.58
N ARG A 160 -19.69 -9.14 -6.02
CA ARG A 160 -18.74 -10.24 -5.98
C ARG A 160 -17.75 -10.22 -4.82
N GLY A 161 -17.61 -9.09 -4.14
CA GLY A 161 -16.60 -8.90 -3.10
C GLY A 161 -16.62 -9.97 -2.02
N LYS A 162 -17.79 -10.41 -1.55
CA LYS A 162 -17.92 -11.46 -0.53
C LYS A 162 -17.48 -12.84 -1.05
N ALA A 163 -17.87 -13.19 -2.28
CA ALA A 163 -17.45 -14.46 -2.89
C ALA A 163 -15.93 -14.50 -3.07
N ILE A 164 -15.35 -13.45 -3.63
CA ILE A 164 -13.90 -13.31 -3.82
C ILE A 164 -13.15 -13.33 -2.48
N TYR A 165 -13.70 -12.75 -1.42
CA TYR A 165 -13.15 -12.88 -0.07
C TYR A 165 -13.02 -14.35 0.36
N HIS A 166 -14.10 -15.11 0.23
CA HIS A 166 -14.10 -16.53 0.62
C HIS A 166 -13.18 -17.38 -0.27
N GLU A 167 -13.16 -17.13 -1.57
CA GLU A 167 -12.27 -17.80 -2.53
C GLU A 167 -10.80 -17.52 -2.18
N HIS A 168 -10.45 -16.25 -1.94
CA HIS A 168 -9.10 -15.85 -1.55
C HIS A 168 -8.66 -16.53 -0.24
N TYR A 169 -9.50 -16.52 0.80
CA TYR A 169 -9.19 -17.17 2.07
C TYR A 169 -9.01 -18.69 1.91
N SER A 170 -9.88 -19.32 1.13
CA SER A 170 -9.79 -20.75 0.83
C SER A 170 -8.52 -21.09 0.04
N LYS A 171 -8.11 -20.20 -0.87
CA LYS A 171 -6.88 -20.31 -1.65
C LYS A 171 -5.64 -20.22 -0.75
N ILE A 172 -5.57 -19.22 0.12
CA ILE A 172 -4.45 -19.06 1.07
C ILE A 172 -4.32 -20.28 1.98
N ARG A 173 -5.43 -20.81 2.53
CA ARG A 173 -5.41 -22.03 3.36
C ARG A 173 -4.84 -23.25 2.63
N ARG A 174 -5.02 -23.33 1.31
CA ARG A 174 -4.48 -24.47 0.50
C ARG A 174 -3.01 -24.28 0.14
N LEU A 175 -2.58 -23.04 -0.05
CA LEU A 175 -1.23 -22.70 -0.50
C LEU A 175 -0.22 -22.66 0.64
N VAL A 176 -0.64 -22.22 1.82
CA VAL A 176 0.26 -22.01 2.95
C VAL A 176 0.27 -23.24 3.85
N ARG A 177 1.47 -23.72 4.18
CA ARG A 177 1.65 -24.81 5.15
C ARG A 177 1.07 -24.39 6.51
N GLN A 178 0.50 -25.34 7.23
CA GLN A 178 -0.20 -25.09 8.48
C GLN A 178 0.70 -24.52 9.60
N ASP A 179 1.98 -24.89 9.59
CA ASP A 179 2.99 -24.35 10.53
C ASP A 179 3.40 -22.90 10.23
N LYS A 180 3.08 -22.40 9.03
CA LYS A 180 3.34 -21.02 8.57
C LYS A 180 2.09 -20.16 8.46
N LEU A 181 0.92 -20.67 8.82
CA LEU A 181 -0.36 -19.98 8.75
C LEU A 181 -0.95 -19.74 10.13
N LEU A 182 -1.21 -18.49 10.47
CA LEU A 182 -1.99 -18.11 11.62
C LEU A 182 -3.33 -17.52 11.19
N GLU A 183 -4.44 -18.22 11.48
CA GLU A 183 -5.77 -17.59 11.43
C GLU A 183 -6.00 -16.80 12.73
N TYR A 184 -6.17 -15.51 12.58
CA TYR A 184 -6.13 -14.59 13.70
C TYR A 184 -7.36 -13.70 13.78
N ASN A 185 -7.96 -13.64 14.96
CA ASN A 185 -9.01 -12.66 15.25
C ASN A 185 -8.44 -11.54 16.14
N VAL A 186 -8.69 -10.30 15.75
CA VAL A 186 -8.17 -9.09 16.44
C VAL A 186 -8.60 -9.02 17.91
N ARG A 187 -9.68 -9.67 18.30
CA ARG A 187 -10.14 -9.73 19.69
C ARG A 187 -9.20 -10.54 20.58
N GLN A 188 -8.33 -11.37 20.00
CA GLN A 188 -7.36 -12.20 20.73
C GLN A 188 -6.14 -11.39 21.23
N GLY A 189 -5.96 -10.15 20.74
CA GLY A 189 -4.86 -9.27 21.15
C GLY A 189 -3.49 -9.79 20.74
N TRP A 190 -2.43 -9.39 21.46
CA TRP A 190 -1.04 -9.69 21.10
C TRP A 190 -0.64 -11.17 21.19
N GLY A 191 -1.26 -11.93 22.09
CA GLY A 191 -0.82 -13.28 22.45
C GLY A 191 -0.53 -14.20 21.23
N PRO A 192 -1.54 -14.56 20.43
CA PRO A 192 -1.35 -15.51 19.31
C PRO A 192 -0.37 -15.01 18.26
N ILE A 193 -0.32 -13.69 17.98
CA ILE A 193 0.61 -13.11 17.02
C ILE A 193 2.04 -13.25 17.52
N CYS A 194 2.30 -12.86 18.77
CA CYS A 194 3.65 -12.89 19.34
C CYS A 194 4.17 -14.32 19.47
N GLU A 195 3.32 -15.26 19.87
CA GLU A 195 3.65 -16.69 19.91
C GLU A 195 4.00 -17.22 18.52
N PHE A 196 3.15 -16.94 17.53
CA PHE A 196 3.36 -17.38 16.16
C PHE A 196 4.64 -16.79 15.55
N LEU A 197 4.92 -15.53 15.79
CA LEU A 197 6.11 -14.85 15.26
C LEU A 197 7.38 -15.19 16.07
N GLY A 198 7.24 -15.67 17.30
CA GLY A 198 8.36 -15.95 18.20
C GLY A 198 8.97 -14.69 18.80
N VAL A 199 8.15 -13.65 19.03
CA VAL A 199 8.58 -12.35 19.56
C VAL A 199 7.95 -12.08 20.94
N PRO A 200 8.60 -11.28 21.81
CA PRO A 200 8.04 -10.94 23.10
C PRO A 200 6.75 -10.13 22.96
N LYS A 201 5.82 -10.32 23.91
CA LYS A 201 4.58 -9.57 23.96
C LYS A 201 4.87 -8.11 24.37
N PRO A 202 4.36 -7.12 23.62
CA PRO A 202 4.47 -5.71 23.99
C PRO A 202 3.79 -5.42 25.34
N SER A 203 4.31 -4.41 26.06
CA SER A 203 3.68 -3.90 27.28
C SER A 203 2.45 -3.02 26.98
N GLU A 204 2.33 -2.54 25.77
CA GLU A 204 1.24 -1.67 25.32
C GLU A 204 -0.03 -2.48 25.04
N ASP A 205 -1.18 -1.85 25.26
CA ASP A 205 -2.47 -2.43 24.90
C ASP A 205 -2.59 -2.65 23.38
N PHE A 206 -3.31 -3.71 23.00
CA PHE A 206 -3.60 -3.97 21.60
C PHE A 206 -4.46 -2.83 21.01
N PRO A 207 -4.02 -2.15 19.93
CA PRO A 207 -4.71 -0.99 19.39
C PRO A 207 -6.09 -1.35 18.85
N ARG A 208 -7.08 -0.54 19.22
CA ARG A 208 -8.50 -0.77 18.90
C ARG A 208 -9.11 0.32 18.01
N SER A 209 -8.31 1.16 17.35
CA SER A 209 -8.85 2.28 16.58
C SER A 209 -8.98 1.98 15.09
N ASN A 210 -10.22 1.96 14.60
CA ASN A 210 -10.56 2.13 13.17
C ASN A 210 -11.66 3.17 13.07
N ASN A 211 -11.28 4.43 12.87
CA ASN A 211 -12.24 5.50 12.67
C ASN A 211 -12.46 5.71 11.16
N ILE A 212 -13.53 5.09 10.62
CA ILE A 212 -13.94 5.20 9.21
C ILE A 212 -14.24 6.65 8.83
N ASP A 213 -14.84 7.42 9.75
CA ASP A 213 -15.23 8.82 9.51
C ASP A 213 -14.02 9.70 9.20
N ASN A 214 -12.88 9.40 9.81
CA ASN A 214 -11.63 10.10 9.52
C ASN A 214 -10.99 9.69 8.19
N PHE A 215 -11.32 8.52 7.60
CA PHE A 215 -10.74 8.09 6.34
C PHE A 215 -11.17 8.98 5.17
N VAL A 216 -12.48 9.14 4.97
CA VAL A 216 -13.05 9.94 3.87
C VAL A 216 -12.60 11.40 3.98
N SER A 217 -12.66 11.98 5.17
CA SER A 217 -12.26 13.38 5.39
C SER A 217 -10.77 13.61 5.10
N ARG A 218 -9.89 12.69 5.53
CA ARG A 218 -8.46 12.75 5.20
C ARG A 218 -8.20 12.62 3.70
N CYS A 219 -8.90 11.71 3.02
CA CYS A 219 -8.80 11.54 1.57
C CYS A 219 -9.19 12.82 0.83
N ARG A 220 -10.34 13.43 1.17
CA ARG A 220 -10.80 14.68 0.56
C ARG A 220 -9.85 15.85 0.83
N SER A 221 -9.40 16.01 2.08
CA SER A 221 -8.42 17.06 2.42
C SER A 221 -7.13 16.92 1.61
N ARG A 222 -6.66 15.69 1.42
CA ARG A 222 -5.51 15.38 0.58
C ARG A 222 -5.76 15.73 -0.89
N ASN A 223 -6.90 15.30 -1.46
CA ASN A 223 -7.24 15.59 -2.85
C ASN A 223 -7.27 17.10 -3.11
N ARG A 224 -7.96 17.85 -2.26
CA ARG A 224 -8.08 19.31 -2.41
C ARG A 224 -6.73 20.01 -2.36
N ARG A 225 -5.85 19.57 -1.45
CA ARG A 225 -4.48 20.07 -1.41
C ARG A 225 -3.69 19.74 -2.67
N GLN A 226 -3.81 18.50 -3.18
CA GLN A 226 -3.16 18.07 -4.42
C GLN A 226 -3.67 18.87 -5.62
N ILE A 227 -4.98 19.06 -5.75
CA ILE A 227 -5.61 19.86 -6.80
C ILE A 227 -5.13 21.32 -6.71
N GLY A 228 -5.17 21.92 -5.50
CA GLY A 228 -4.71 23.29 -5.31
C GLY A 228 -3.25 23.48 -5.67
N ASN A 229 -2.37 22.58 -5.23
CA ASN A 229 -0.94 22.61 -5.57
C ASN A 229 -0.69 22.43 -7.07
N GLY A 230 -1.43 21.52 -7.71
CA GLY A 230 -1.35 21.28 -9.15
C GLY A 230 -1.75 22.52 -9.94
N LEU A 231 -2.91 23.09 -9.65
CA LEU A 231 -3.38 24.31 -10.29
C LEU A 231 -2.40 25.48 -10.11
N PHE A 232 -1.87 25.65 -8.91
CA PHE A 232 -0.87 26.68 -8.64
C PHE A 232 0.40 26.51 -9.48
N ARG A 233 0.89 25.27 -9.64
CA ARG A 233 2.03 24.98 -10.53
C ARG A 233 1.73 25.35 -11.99
N TYR A 234 0.55 25.02 -12.50
CA TYR A 234 0.16 25.38 -13.87
C TYR A 234 0.05 26.91 -14.06
N LEU A 235 -0.45 27.65 -13.07
CA LEU A 235 -0.48 29.10 -13.10
C LEU A 235 0.93 29.71 -13.17
N ILE A 236 1.86 29.21 -12.35
CA ILE A 236 3.26 29.66 -12.40
C ILE A 236 3.89 29.36 -13.76
N LEU A 237 3.72 28.15 -14.27
CA LEU A 237 4.27 27.76 -15.56
C LEU A 237 3.70 28.62 -16.69
N GLY A 238 2.39 28.89 -16.68
CA GLY A 238 1.74 29.79 -17.66
C GLY A 238 2.27 31.19 -17.58
N TYR A 239 2.46 31.73 -16.37
CA TYR A 239 3.08 33.04 -16.17
C TYR A 239 4.52 33.11 -16.70
N CYS A 240 5.36 32.14 -16.32
CA CYS A 240 6.74 32.07 -16.79
C CYS A 240 6.81 31.98 -18.33
N LEU A 241 5.94 31.20 -18.96
CA LEU A 241 5.87 31.05 -20.39
C LEU A 241 5.45 32.37 -21.06
N SER A 242 4.46 33.07 -20.51
CA SER A 242 4.03 34.39 -21.05
C SER A 242 5.13 35.43 -20.98
N VAL A 243 5.89 35.48 -19.90
CA VAL A 243 7.06 36.35 -19.74
C VAL A 243 8.15 36.01 -20.77
N ALA A 244 8.45 34.72 -20.93
CA ALA A 244 9.45 34.27 -21.90
C ALA A 244 9.06 34.66 -23.34
N ILE A 245 7.81 34.43 -23.71
CA ILE A 245 7.30 34.86 -25.03
C ILE A 245 7.43 36.37 -25.21
N SER A 246 7.06 37.17 -24.23
CA SER A 246 7.15 38.62 -24.28
C SER A 246 8.59 39.10 -24.46
N VAL A 247 9.55 38.48 -23.77
CA VAL A 247 10.98 38.80 -23.95
C VAL A 247 11.46 38.45 -25.35
N VAL A 248 11.14 37.25 -25.86
CA VAL A 248 11.53 36.83 -27.22
C VAL A 248 10.93 37.80 -28.27
N VAL A 249 9.66 38.14 -28.17
CA VAL A 249 9.01 39.09 -29.08
C VAL A 249 9.72 40.44 -29.02
N SER A 250 10.02 40.95 -27.84
CA SER A 250 10.71 42.24 -27.70
C SER A 250 12.14 42.27 -28.27
N LEU A 251 12.81 41.12 -28.30
CA LEU A 251 14.14 40.97 -28.91
C LEU A 251 14.08 40.90 -30.45
N LEU A 252 13.01 40.28 -30.99
CA LEU A 252 12.84 40.16 -32.47
C LEU A 252 12.40 41.45 -33.13
N TYR A 253 11.78 42.38 -32.41
CA TYR A 253 11.29 43.65 -32.93
C TYR A 253 12.20 44.84 -32.53
N ARG A 254 13.40 44.59 -32.05
CA ARG A 254 14.51 45.53 -31.94
C ARG A 254 15.48 45.38 -33.11
#